data_bd77b157df1f8496c76ad133421d5785
#
_entry.id   bd77b157df1f8496c76ad133421d5785
#
_cell.length_a   1.000
_cell.length_b   1.000
_cell.length_c   1.000
_cell.angle_alpha   90.00
_cell.angle_beta   90.00
_cell.angle_gamma   90.00
#
_symmetry.space_group_name_H-M   'P 1'
#
loop_
_entity.id
_entity.type
_entity.pdbx_description
1 polymer ?
#
loop_
_entity_poly.entity_id
_entity_poly.type
_entity_poly.pdbx_seq_one_letter_code
_entity_poly.pdbx_strand_id
1 'polypeptide(L)'
;RRARSAEGPDFAAHPEHDQDFMLPITYIEPEELHTAVVGFDVAHETNRREGVLAIRDSGNAQITGPIVLMQDTGHTPGFLFYTPFYRGGKPQTVQARQERFAGVVYAAFVVPKLVEGLLSKGLREVRFSIRDGDKVIYDEHSGDDPLRDDNPMFSDTVTLDMYGRNWILDI
;
A
#
# COMPACT_ATOMS: atom_id res chain seq x y z
N ARG A 1 -7.33 7.11 26.23
CA ARG A 1 -6.10 7.50 25.51
C ARG A 1 -6.47 8.64 24.56
N ARG A 2 -5.86 9.81 24.75
CA ARG A 2 -6.06 10.94 23.83
C ARG A 2 -5.20 10.68 22.60
N ALA A 3 -5.83 10.60 21.42
CA ALA A 3 -5.11 10.70 20.16
C ALA A 3 -4.30 12.01 20.19
N ARG A 4 -3.02 11.99 19.82
CA ARG A 4 -2.27 13.21 19.49
C ARG A 4 -3.02 13.86 18.33
N SER A 5 -3.68 14.98 18.60
CA SER A 5 -4.37 15.70 17.56
C SER A 5 -3.32 16.47 16.73
N ALA A 6 -3.57 16.58 15.43
CA ALA A 6 -2.80 17.44 14.51
C ALA A 6 -2.75 18.92 14.93
N GLU A 7 -3.30 19.27 16.09
CA GLU A 7 -3.38 20.61 16.68
C GLU A 7 -2.34 20.84 17.80
N GLY A 8 -1.42 19.87 18.02
CA GLY A 8 -0.33 20.06 19.01
C GLY A 8 0.72 21.04 18.52
N PRO A 9 1.37 21.82 19.43
CA PRO A 9 2.39 22.81 19.07
C PRO A 9 3.61 22.23 18.34
N ASP A 10 3.79 20.95 18.33
CA ASP A 10 4.92 20.24 17.70
C ASP A 10 4.55 19.51 16.39
N PHE A 11 3.30 19.64 15.89
CA PHE A 11 2.92 19.02 14.63
C PHE A 11 3.41 19.87 13.45
N ALA A 12 4.34 19.32 12.66
CA ALA A 12 4.81 19.91 11.41
C ALA A 12 4.70 18.89 10.30
N ALA A 13 4.05 19.27 9.20
CA ALA A 13 4.04 18.45 8.00
C ALA A 13 5.41 18.51 7.31
N HIS A 14 5.90 17.35 6.86
CA HIS A 14 7.20 17.22 6.20
C HIS A 14 7.23 16.04 5.21
N PRO A 15 8.08 16.06 4.17
CA PRO A 15 8.89 17.20 3.74
C PRO A 15 8.03 18.31 3.11
N GLU A 16 8.56 19.54 3.04
CA GLU A 16 7.95 20.60 2.24
C GLU A 16 8.03 20.26 0.75
N HIS A 17 6.98 20.56 -0.01
CA HIS A 17 6.91 20.36 -1.46
C HIS A 17 5.90 21.29 -2.11
N ASP A 18 5.99 21.49 -3.43
CA ASP A 18 5.17 22.40 -4.24
C ASP A 18 3.90 21.71 -4.82
N GLN A 19 3.36 20.68 -4.15
CA GLN A 19 2.14 20.04 -4.61
C GLN A 19 0.89 20.84 -4.20
N ASP A 20 -0.20 20.71 -4.98
CA ASP A 20 -1.45 21.45 -4.78
C ASP A 20 -2.17 21.14 -3.45
N PHE A 21 -1.82 20.03 -2.79
CA PHE A 21 -2.38 19.66 -1.50
C PHE A 21 -1.38 18.87 -0.67
N MET A 22 -1.56 18.92 0.64
CA MET A 22 -0.82 18.15 1.62
C MET A 22 -1.74 17.14 2.30
N LEU A 23 -1.21 15.95 2.60
CA LEU A 23 -1.90 14.89 3.31
C LEU A 23 -1.00 14.27 4.39
N PRO A 24 -0.68 15.05 5.44
CA PRO A 24 0.21 14.56 6.47
C PRO A 24 -0.45 13.50 7.34
N ILE A 25 0.33 12.52 7.77
CA ILE A 25 -0.09 11.50 8.72
C ILE A 25 -0.35 12.17 10.06
N THR A 26 -1.62 12.18 10.50
CA THR A 26 -2.05 12.82 11.75
C THR A 26 -2.20 11.83 12.89
N TYR A 27 -2.37 10.56 12.58
CA TYR A 27 -2.56 9.48 13.54
C TYR A 27 -2.02 8.17 12.98
N ILE A 28 -1.40 7.35 13.82
CA ILE A 28 -0.92 6.01 13.46
C ILE A 28 -1.07 5.06 14.65
N GLU A 29 -1.34 3.79 14.36
CA GLU A 29 -1.44 2.71 15.35
C GLU A 29 -0.65 1.49 14.85
N PRO A 30 0.19 0.86 15.65
CA PRO A 30 0.55 1.23 17.03
C PRO A 30 1.51 2.42 17.09
N GLU A 31 1.21 3.38 17.96
CA GLU A 31 1.97 4.63 18.09
C GLU A 31 3.44 4.39 18.47
N GLU A 32 3.69 3.46 19.37
CA GLU A 32 5.02 3.20 19.93
C GLU A 32 6.05 2.75 18.88
N LEU A 33 5.57 2.17 17.77
CA LEU A 33 6.43 1.66 16.70
C LEU A 33 6.66 2.66 15.57
N HIS A 34 5.86 3.74 15.49
CA HIS A 34 5.76 4.53 14.27
C HIS A 34 5.69 6.06 14.48
N THR A 35 6.10 6.56 15.65
CA THR A 35 6.04 8.00 15.96
C THR A 35 6.78 8.87 14.94
N ALA A 36 7.84 8.36 14.32
CA ALA A 36 8.65 9.08 13.34
C ALA A 36 7.93 9.42 12.03
N VAL A 37 6.78 8.78 11.73
CA VAL A 37 6.02 9.04 10.49
C VAL A 37 4.87 10.02 10.70
N VAL A 38 4.56 10.41 11.94
CA VAL A 38 3.57 11.45 12.23
C VAL A 38 4.08 12.78 11.68
N GLY A 39 3.26 13.46 10.89
CA GLY A 39 3.64 14.65 10.13
C GLY A 39 4.19 14.37 8.74
N PHE A 40 4.57 13.13 8.42
CA PHE A 40 5.02 12.81 7.06
C PHE A 40 3.87 12.97 6.06
N ASP A 41 4.13 13.76 5.01
CA ASP A 41 3.14 14.00 3.97
C ASP A 41 3.15 12.88 2.91
N VAL A 42 2.09 12.07 2.89
CA VAL A 42 1.96 10.98 1.91
C VAL A 42 1.79 11.49 0.48
N ALA A 43 1.37 12.74 0.30
CA ALA A 43 1.23 13.35 -1.03
C ALA A 43 2.57 13.79 -1.64
N HIS A 44 3.66 13.81 -0.86
CA HIS A 44 4.99 14.13 -1.35
C HIS A 44 5.46 13.16 -2.45
N GLU A 45 5.23 11.88 -2.29
CA GLU A 45 5.68 10.85 -3.23
C GLU A 45 4.59 10.58 -4.28
N THR A 46 5.00 10.57 -5.57
CA THR A 46 4.07 10.52 -6.71
C THR A 46 3.12 9.33 -6.68
N ASN A 47 3.64 8.11 -6.46
CA ASN A 47 2.82 6.90 -6.46
C ASN A 47 1.78 6.90 -5.33
N ARG A 48 2.16 7.39 -4.15
CA ARG A 48 1.24 7.55 -3.01
C ARG A 48 0.18 8.61 -3.29
N ARG A 49 0.58 9.74 -3.86
CA ARG A 49 -0.33 10.83 -4.24
C ARG A 49 -1.34 10.39 -5.28
N GLU A 50 -0.90 9.70 -6.33
CA GLU A 50 -1.78 9.16 -7.37
C GLU A 50 -2.80 8.18 -6.78
N GLY A 51 -2.37 7.31 -5.87
CA GLY A 51 -3.27 6.42 -5.13
C GLY A 51 -4.34 7.18 -4.36
N VAL A 52 -3.96 8.24 -3.65
CA VAL A 52 -4.91 9.10 -2.90
C VAL A 52 -5.90 9.79 -3.84
N LEU A 53 -5.44 10.37 -4.96
CA LEU A 53 -6.31 11.02 -5.94
C LEU A 53 -7.30 10.03 -6.57
N ALA A 54 -6.85 8.85 -6.92
CA ALA A 54 -7.69 7.80 -7.49
C ALA A 54 -8.80 7.36 -6.53
N ILE A 55 -8.51 7.13 -5.24
CA ILE A 55 -9.53 6.78 -4.25
C ILE A 55 -10.47 7.94 -3.94
N ARG A 56 -9.96 9.18 -3.87
CA ARG A 56 -10.77 10.38 -3.69
C ARG A 56 -11.86 10.46 -4.76
N ASP A 57 -11.48 10.25 -6.02
CA ASP A 57 -12.36 10.44 -7.16
C ASP A 57 -13.27 9.22 -7.40
N SER A 58 -12.78 8.00 -7.19
CA SER A 58 -13.61 6.78 -7.30
C SER A 58 -14.54 6.57 -6.10
N GLY A 59 -14.11 7.01 -4.93
CA GLY A 59 -14.78 6.71 -3.66
C GLY A 59 -14.69 5.25 -3.22
N ASN A 60 -13.80 4.46 -3.82
CA ASN A 60 -13.58 3.05 -3.51
C ASN A 60 -12.19 2.87 -2.88
N ALA A 61 -12.05 1.84 -2.08
CA ALA A 61 -10.74 1.45 -1.59
C ALA A 61 -9.85 0.98 -2.76
N GLN A 62 -8.57 1.32 -2.69
CA GLN A 62 -7.56 0.89 -3.67
C GLN A 62 -6.21 0.66 -3.01
N ILE A 63 -5.32 -0.07 -3.69
CA ILE A 63 -3.93 -0.19 -3.30
C ILE A 63 -3.02 0.70 -4.16
N THR A 64 -1.89 1.13 -3.58
CA THR A 64 -0.84 1.80 -4.35
C THR A 64 -0.12 0.80 -5.26
N GLY A 65 0.60 1.30 -6.25
CA GLY A 65 1.67 0.52 -6.86
C GLY A 65 2.74 0.14 -5.82
N PRO A 66 3.72 -0.70 -6.23
CA PRO A 66 4.77 -1.14 -5.34
C PRO A 66 5.60 0.03 -4.80
N ILE A 67 5.74 0.08 -3.48
CA ILE A 67 6.55 1.06 -2.75
C ILE A 67 7.48 0.35 -1.78
N VAL A 68 8.49 1.06 -1.30
CA VAL A 68 9.25 0.69 -0.12
C VAL A 68 8.70 1.46 1.07
N LEU A 69 8.36 0.75 2.15
CA LEU A 69 7.85 1.39 3.36
C LEU A 69 9.00 2.08 4.10
N MET A 70 8.72 3.24 4.71
CA MET A 70 9.74 4.02 5.43
C MET A 70 10.41 3.24 6.58
N GLN A 71 9.68 2.31 7.18
CA GLN A 71 10.15 1.49 8.30
C GLN A 71 10.93 0.25 7.84
N ASP A 72 10.96 -0.03 6.52
CA ASP A 72 11.61 -1.21 5.98
C ASP A 72 13.02 -0.87 5.47
N THR A 73 14.04 -1.27 6.23
CA THR A 73 15.45 -1.12 5.87
C THR A 73 15.90 -2.12 4.79
N GLY A 74 15.12 -3.16 4.55
CA GLY A 74 15.39 -4.22 3.57
C GLY A 74 15.01 -3.88 2.14
N HIS A 75 14.40 -2.71 1.90
CA HIS A 75 13.87 -2.30 0.60
C HIS A 75 12.86 -3.31 0.00
N THR A 76 12.14 -3.99 0.88
CA THR A 76 11.20 -5.03 0.50
C THR A 76 9.96 -4.42 -0.16
N PRO A 77 9.44 -4.99 -1.25
CA PRO A 77 8.22 -4.52 -1.88
C PRO A 77 7.03 -4.54 -0.92
N GLY A 78 6.33 -3.43 -0.88
CA GLY A 78 5.11 -3.25 -0.11
C GLY A 78 4.09 -2.42 -0.87
N PHE A 79 2.92 -2.24 -0.30
CA PHE A 79 1.88 -1.34 -0.80
C PHE A 79 1.08 -0.75 0.36
N LEU A 80 0.37 0.35 0.07
CA LEU A 80 -0.60 0.94 0.98
C LEU A 80 -2.01 0.61 0.48
N PHE A 81 -2.83 0.09 1.36
CA PHE A 81 -4.25 -0.08 1.13
C PHE A 81 -4.97 1.17 1.64
N TYR A 82 -5.56 1.94 0.74
CA TYR A 82 -6.23 3.20 1.03
C TYR A 82 -7.74 3.08 1.02
N THR A 83 -8.40 3.73 1.97
CA THR A 83 -9.85 3.94 2.00
C THR A 83 -10.14 5.42 2.19
N PRO A 84 -10.87 6.09 1.29
CA PRO A 84 -11.18 7.50 1.43
C PRO A 84 -12.30 7.72 2.45
N PHE A 85 -12.28 8.86 3.13
CA PHE A 85 -13.42 9.30 3.89
C PHE A 85 -13.79 10.75 3.58
N TYR A 86 -15.07 11.06 3.75
CA TYR A 86 -15.68 12.31 3.31
C TYR A 86 -16.52 12.92 4.43
N ARG A 87 -16.56 14.25 4.49
CA ARG A 87 -17.45 14.94 5.41
C ARG A 87 -18.92 14.67 5.03
N GLY A 88 -19.71 14.19 5.99
CA GLY A 88 -21.13 13.87 5.77
C GLY A 88 -21.39 12.59 4.98
N GLY A 89 -20.43 11.66 4.90
CA GLY A 89 -20.57 10.38 4.21
C GLY A 89 -20.16 10.44 2.73
N LYS A 90 -20.16 9.26 2.05
CA LYS A 90 -19.71 9.11 0.67
C LYS A 90 -20.62 9.80 -0.33
N PRO A 91 -20.15 10.82 -1.08
CA PRO A 91 -20.96 11.49 -2.10
C PRO A 91 -21.10 10.65 -3.37
N GLN A 92 -22.18 10.87 -4.13
CA GLN A 92 -22.47 10.11 -5.34
C GLN A 92 -21.66 10.58 -6.56
N THR A 93 -21.34 11.89 -6.66
CA THR A 93 -20.62 12.45 -7.80
C THR A 93 -19.15 12.67 -7.50
N VAL A 94 -18.30 12.62 -8.53
CA VAL A 94 -16.87 12.89 -8.42
C VAL A 94 -16.62 14.30 -7.85
N GLN A 95 -17.30 15.32 -8.38
CA GLN A 95 -17.17 16.68 -7.90
C GLN A 95 -17.48 16.78 -6.39
N ALA A 96 -18.60 16.22 -5.94
CA ALA A 96 -18.94 16.27 -4.52
C ALA A 96 -17.96 15.44 -3.65
N ARG A 97 -17.34 14.37 -4.19
CA ARG A 97 -16.26 13.66 -3.51
C ARG A 97 -15.02 14.52 -3.34
N GLN A 98 -14.61 15.25 -4.38
CA GLN A 98 -13.48 16.17 -4.32
C GLN A 98 -13.71 17.30 -3.30
N GLU A 99 -14.90 17.91 -3.30
CA GLU A 99 -15.26 19.00 -2.38
C GLU A 99 -15.35 18.54 -0.91
N ARG A 100 -15.79 17.30 -0.68
CA ARG A 100 -16.02 16.76 0.68
C ARG A 100 -14.91 15.85 1.18
N PHE A 101 -13.87 15.64 0.40
CA PHE A 101 -12.75 14.81 0.79
C PHE A 101 -12.14 15.31 2.10
N ALA A 102 -12.02 14.43 3.08
CA ALA A 102 -11.52 14.76 4.40
C ALA A 102 -10.20 14.07 4.73
N GLY A 103 -9.88 13.01 3.97
CA GLY A 103 -8.63 12.27 4.17
C GLY A 103 -8.74 10.80 3.80
N VAL A 104 -7.74 10.05 4.20
CA VAL A 104 -7.64 8.61 3.97
C VAL A 104 -7.35 7.88 5.27
N VAL A 105 -7.90 6.68 5.39
CA VAL A 105 -7.41 5.66 6.31
C VAL A 105 -6.59 4.67 5.48
N TYR A 106 -5.43 4.26 5.98
CA TYR A 106 -4.60 3.32 5.24
C TYR A 106 -4.00 2.24 6.14
N ALA A 107 -3.68 1.12 5.52
CA ALA A 107 -2.87 0.07 6.11
C ALA A 107 -1.66 -0.21 5.19
N ALA A 108 -0.49 -0.40 5.81
CA ALA A 108 0.75 -0.72 5.10
C ALA A 108 1.00 -2.22 5.11
N PHE A 109 1.31 -2.78 3.95
CA PHE A 109 1.60 -4.20 3.79
C PHE A 109 2.98 -4.40 3.15
N VAL A 110 3.75 -5.31 3.72
CA VAL A 110 4.98 -5.86 3.13
C VAL A 110 4.60 -7.15 2.42
N VAL A 111 4.78 -7.22 1.09
CA VAL A 111 4.24 -8.33 0.29
C VAL A 111 4.74 -9.70 0.75
N PRO A 112 6.05 -9.95 0.98
CA PRO A 112 6.51 -11.24 1.48
C PRO A 112 5.88 -11.65 2.82
N LYS A 113 5.74 -10.70 3.75
CA LYS A 113 5.10 -10.97 5.06
C LYS A 113 3.62 -11.28 4.92
N LEU A 114 2.93 -10.60 3.99
CA LEU A 114 1.53 -10.89 3.68
C LEU A 114 1.38 -12.31 3.14
N VAL A 115 2.20 -12.69 2.17
CA VAL A 115 2.19 -14.04 1.58
C VAL A 115 2.51 -15.10 2.62
N GLU A 116 3.56 -14.91 3.42
CA GLU A 116 3.94 -15.84 4.50
C GLU A 116 2.84 -16.00 5.56
N GLY A 117 2.15 -14.90 5.88
CA GLY A 117 1.04 -14.91 6.84
C GLY A 117 -0.21 -15.62 6.33
N LEU A 118 -0.46 -15.60 5.02
CA LEU A 118 -1.63 -16.23 4.41
C LEU A 118 -1.35 -17.66 3.96
N LEU A 119 -0.16 -17.93 3.47
CA LEU A 119 0.21 -19.16 2.77
C LEU A 119 1.53 -19.69 3.33
N SER A 120 1.48 -20.56 4.33
CA SER A 120 2.68 -21.19 4.87
C SER A 120 3.40 -22.03 3.80
N LYS A 121 4.68 -21.76 3.57
CA LYS A 121 5.51 -22.50 2.59
C LYS A 121 5.45 -24.02 2.78
N GLY A 122 5.43 -24.47 4.02
CA GLY A 122 5.42 -25.90 4.34
C GLY A 122 4.12 -26.65 4.03
N LEU A 123 3.06 -25.92 3.67
CA LEU A 123 1.75 -26.48 3.32
C LEU A 123 1.42 -26.35 1.83
N ARG A 124 2.33 -25.78 1.03
CA ARG A 124 2.14 -25.57 -0.40
C ARG A 124 2.96 -26.57 -1.21
N GLU A 125 2.32 -27.17 -2.20
CA GLU A 125 2.95 -28.06 -3.18
C GLU A 125 3.37 -27.30 -4.45
N VAL A 126 2.98 -26.01 -4.55
CA VAL A 126 3.29 -25.16 -5.70
C VAL A 126 4.10 -23.93 -5.27
N ARG A 127 4.92 -23.43 -6.16
CA ARG A 127 5.66 -22.19 -6.03
C ARG A 127 5.08 -21.17 -6.97
N PHE A 128 5.24 -19.90 -6.63
CA PHE A 128 4.71 -18.81 -7.46
C PHE A 128 5.53 -17.54 -7.31
N SER A 129 5.36 -16.69 -8.30
CA SER A 129 5.76 -15.29 -8.24
C SER A 129 4.56 -14.36 -8.43
N ILE A 130 4.67 -13.13 -7.95
CA ILE A 130 3.65 -12.09 -8.12
C ILE A 130 4.28 -10.89 -8.79
N ARG A 131 3.63 -10.41 -9.86
CA ARG A 131 4.00 -9.17 -10.53
C ARG A 131 2.88 -8.14 -10.46
N ASP A 132 3.25 -6.87 -10.31
CA ASP A 132 2.35 -5.72 -10.48
C ASP A 132 2.83 -4.90 -11.68
N GLY A 133 2.17 -5.08 -12.82
CA GLY A 133 2.69 -4.65 -14.11
C GLY A 133 4.01 -5.37 -14.42
N ASP A 134 5.06 -4.60 -14.71
CA ASP A 134 6.39 -5.14 -15.01
C ASP A 134 7.26 -5.38 -13.76
N LYS A 135 6.77 -5.02 -12.58
CA LYS A 135 7.53 -5.15 -11.33
C LYS A 135 7.23 -6.46 -10.62
N VAL A 136 8.25 -7.27 -10.39
CA VAL A 136 8.17 -8.43 -9.49
C VAL A 136 8.08 -7.90 -8.06
N ILE A 137 7.02 -8.29 -7.34
CA ILE A 137 6.78 -7.89 -5.94
C ILE A 137 6.91 -9.05 -4.96
N TYR A 138 6.88 -10.26 -5.47
CA TYR A 138 7.16 -11.49 -4.72
C TYR A 138 7.68 -12.56 -5.68
N ASP A 139 8.71 -13.31 -5.27
CA ASP A 139 9.26 -14.36 -6.10
C ASP A 139 9.83 -15.49 -5.24
N GLU A 140 9.25 -16.66 -5.34
CA GLU A 140 9.74 -17.88 -4.70
C GLU A 140 10.74 -18.65 -5.57
N HIS A 141 10.89 -18.27 -6.84
CA HIS A 141 11.84 -18.88 -7.76
C HIS A 141 13.22 -18.19 -7.70
N SER A 142 13.32 -17.02 -7.04
CA SER A 142 14.57 -16.30 -6.88
C SER A 142 15.44 -16.91 -5.78
N GLY A 143 16.72 -17.14 -6.08
CA GLY A 143 17.74 -17.63 -5.16
C GLY A 143 18.26 -19.03 -5.48
N ASP A 144 19.31 -19.44 -4.77
CA ASP A 144 19.90 -20.78 -4.84
C ASP A 144 19.03 -21.80 -4.06
N ASP A 145 17.78 -21.97 -4.49
CA ASP A 145 16.93 -22.97 -3.88
C ASP A 145 17.22 -24.34 -4.52
N PRO A 146 17.76 -25.31 -3.77
CA PRO A 146 18.07 -26.65 -4.29
C PRO A 146 16.83 -27.44 -4.73
N LEU A 147 15.64 -26.96 -4.39
CA LEU A 147 14.37 -27.55 -4.79
C LEU A 147 13.75 -26.85 -6.02
N ARG A 148 14.50 -25.96 -6.67
CA ARG A 148 14.04 -25.35 -7.92
C ARG A 148 13.92 -26.42 -9.00
N ASP A 149 12.75 -26.50 -9.58
CA ASP A 149 12.50 -27.34 -10.76
C ASP A 149 12.56 -26.46 -12.01
N ASP A 150 13.58 -26.67 -12.85
CA ASP A 150 13.74 -25.94 -14.12
C ASP A 150 12.84 -26.48 -15.23
N ASN A 151 12.14 -27.61 -14.99
CA ASN A 151 11.20 -28.20 -15.94
C ASN A 151 9.91 -28.65 -15.24
N PRO A 152 9.12 -27.70 -14.71
CA PRO A 152 7.92 -28.02 -13.96
C PRO A 152 6.92 -28.80 -14.82
N MET A 153 6.25 -29.78 -14.23
CA MET A 153 5.19 -30.56 -14.89
C MET A 153 3.95 -29.71 -15.16
N PHE A 154 3.81 -28.62 -14.47
CA PHE A 154 2.65 -27.75 -14.55
C PHE A 154 3.08 -26.27 -14.38
N SER A 155 2.52 -25.39 -15.19
CA SER A 155 2.65 -23.95 -15.02
C SER A 155 1.33 -23.28 -15.42
N ASP A 156 0.96 -22.22 -14.73
CA ASP A 156 -0.22 -21.42 -15.03
C ASP A 156 0.01 -19.95 -14.69
N THR A 157 -0.76 -19.07 -15.31
CA THR A 157 -0.72 -17.63 -15.05
C THR A 157 -2.12 -17.12 -14.74
N VAL A 158 -2.29 -16.56 -13.55
CA VAL A 158 -3.56 -16.05 -13.06
C VAL A 158 -3.48 -14.54 -12.88
N THR A 159 -4.48 -13.82 -13.38
CA THR A 159 -4.63 -12.38 -13.13
C THR A 159 -5.62 -12.15 -12.00
N LEU A 160 -5.18 -11.40 -10.98
CA LEU A 160 -5.99 -11.03 -9.82
C LEU A 160 -6.29 -9.52 -9.85
N ASP A 161 -7.56 -9.15 -9.76
CA ASP A 161 -7.95 -7.77 -9.49
C ASP A 161 -7.75 -7.46 -7.99
N MET A 162 -6.73 -6.66 -7.73
CA MET A 162 -6.33 -6.26 -6.38
C MET A 162 -6.65 -4.79 -6.15
N TYR A 163 -7.92 -4.49 -5.86
CA TYR A 163 -8.37 -3.14 -5.50
C TYR A 163 -7.87 -2.04 -6.46
N GLY A 164 -8.19 -2.21 -7.75
CA GLY A 164 -7.84 -1.27 -8.80
C GLY A 164 -6.47 -1.49 -9.45
N ARG A 165 -5.78 -2.58 -9.10
CA ARG A 165 -4.56 -3.04 -9.75
C ARG A 165 -4.66 -4.49 -10.18
N ASN A 166 -4.03 -4.83 -11.28
CA ASN A 166 -3.98 -6.20 -11.76
C ASN A 166 -2.65 -6.85 -11.35
N TRP A 167 -2.71 -7.78 -10.43
CA TRP A 167 -1.56 -8.61 -10.11
C TRP A 167 -1.56 -9.86 -10.97
N ILE A 168 -0.39 -10.23 -11.43
CA ILE A 168 -0.16 -11.43 -12.22
C ILE A 168 0.57 -12.43 -11.34
N LEU A 169 -0.05 -13.58 -11.16
CA LEU A 169 0.48 -14.71 -10.41
C LEU A 169 0.97 -15.76 -11.42
N ASP A 170 2.26 -16.01 -11.44
CA ASP A 170 2.87 -17.08 -12.25
C ASP A 170 3.19 -18.26 -11.31
N ILE A 171 2.61 -19.44 -11.62
CA ILE A 171 2.64 -20.67 -10.82
C ILE A 171 3.40 -21.75 -11.55
#